data_3f34c0744981a607fba5f9f1df2bea0b
#
_entry.id   3f34c0744981a607fba5f9f1df2bea0b
#
_cell.length_a   1.000
_cell.length_b   1.000
_cell.length_c   1.000
_cell.angle_alpha   90.00
_cell.angle_beta   90.00
_cell.angle_gamma   90.00
#
_symmetry.space_group_name_H-M   'P 1'
#
loop_
_entity.id
_entity.type
_entity.pdbx_description
1 polymer ?
#
loop_
_entity_poly.entity_id
_entity_poly.type
_entity_poly.pdbx_seq_one_letter_code
_entity_poly.pdbx_strand_id
1 'polypeptide(L)'
;MSGHARGGSAVAWCVASVVAWPAVAGCAPGAQHPRDHGLGGRCPEGMALVGGRFCIDRWEASLVEVGPDGERPFSPYETPEGLAVRAVSREGVVPQGYVSRDEATRACAASGKRLCLEAEWTLACRGETSRAFPYGDTHERGACNDSGASPLRLLYGGATNPFVSGPMNDPRLNQQPNTVAKTGAFARCSNALGVFDMVGNLHEWVASPRPTFRGGYYLDTRLNGEGCSYRTTAHAAEYHDYSTGFRCCAARSSD
;
A
#
# COMPACT_ATOMS: atom_id res chain seq x y z
N MET A 1 -34.26 11.49 -77.93
CA MET A 1 -34.28 10.25 -78.70
C MET A 1 -33.80 9.17 -77.70
N SER A 2 -34.73 8.54 -77.15
CA SER A 2 -35.19 7.17 -77.33
C SER A 2 -34.16 6.10 -76.92
N GLY A 3 -34.57 5.30 -75.95
CA GLY A 3 -34.20 3.94 -75.84
C GLY A 3 -34.37 3.33 -74.43
N HIS A 4 -35.54 2.77 -74.25
CA HIS A 4 -35.90 1.95 -73.10
C HIS A 4 -35.21 0.58 -73.20
N ALA A 5 -34.85 -0.01 -72.05
CA ALA A 5 -35.01 -1.43 -71.85
C ALA A 5 -35.11 -1.78 -70.35
N ARG A 6 -36.17 -2.49 -70.03
CA ARG A 6 -36.54 -3.08 -68.72
C ARG A 6 -35.90 -4.48 -68.61
N GLY A 7 -35.68 -4.89 -67.37
CA GLY A 7 -35.43 -6.28 -66.98
C GLY A 7 -34.99 -6.30 -65.53
N GLY A 8 -35.69 -6.71 -64.61
CA GLY A 8 -36.25 -7.98 -64.26
C GLY A 8 -35.73 -8.32 -62.91
N SER A 9 -36.54 -8.16 -61.86
CA SER A 9 -36.27 -8.49 -60.45
C SER A 9 -36.12 -10.01 -60.25
N ALA A 10 -35.10 -10.40 -59.51
CA ALA A 10 -35.11 -11.67 -58.79
C ALA A 10 -34.77 -11.42 -57.34
N VAL A 11 -35.78 -11.53 -56.49
CA VAL A 11 -35.69 -11.49 -55.03
C VAL A 11 -35.28 -12.86 -54.54
N ALA A 12 -34.02 -13.01 -54.10
CA ALA A 12 -33.59 -14.21 -53.39
C ALA A 12 -33.74 -14.00 -51.89
N TRP A 13 -34.61 -14.78 -51.30
CA TRP A 13 -34.78 -14.84 -49.84
C TRP A 13 -33.70 -15.74 -49.25
N CYS A 14 -32.70 -15.13 -48.58
CA CYS A 14 -31.81 -15.89 -47.71
C CYS A 14 -32.44 -16.05 -46.33
N VAL A 15 -32.82 -17.25 -46.01
CA VAL A 15 -33.24 -17.66 -44.66
C VAL A 15 -31.99 -17.74 -43.80
N ALA A 16 -31.82 -16.80 -42.90
CA ALA A 16 -30.74 -16.82 -41.91
C ALA A 16 -31.15 -17.77 -40.77
N SER A 17 -30.53 -18.94 -40.75
CA SER A 17 -30.61 -19.85 -39.60
C SER A 17 -29.77 -19.25 -38.45
N VAL A 18 -30.46 -18.81 -37.41
CA VAL A 18 -29.82 -18.36 -36.16
C VAL A 18 -29.38 -19.61 -35.39
N VAL A 19 -28.11 -19.96 -35.47
CA VAL A 19 -27.49 -20.94 -34.58
C VAL A 19 -27.14 -20.21 -33.28
N ALA A 20 -27.93 -20.45 -32.24
CA ALA A 20 -27.63 -20.01 -30.89
C ALA A 20 -26.44 -20.80 -30.33
N TRP A 21 -25.32 -20.15 -30.15
CA TRP A 21 -24.21 -20.71 -29.35
C TRP A 21 -24.47 -20.44 -27.87
N PRO A 22 -24.30 -21.45 -27.00
CA PRO A 22 -24.37 -21.22 -25.56
C PRO A 22 -23.18 -20.36 -25.13
N ALA A 23 -23.44 -19.22 -24.48
CA ALA A 23 -22.43 -18.44 -23.80
C ALA A 23 -21.90 -19.27 -22.63
N VAL A 24 -20.71 -19.82 -22.78
CA VAL A 24 -19.95 -20.37 -21.65
C VAL A 24 -19.43 -19.20 -20.85
N ALA A 25 -20.08 -18.93 -19.73
CA ALA A 25 -19.55 -18.01 -18.72
C ALA A 25 -18.28 -18.63 -18.14
N GLY A 26 -17.14 -18.26 -18.69
CA GLY A 26 -15.85 -18.59 -18.14
C GLY A 26 -15.66 -17.79 -16.83
N CYS A 27 -15.83 -18.45 -15.68
CA CYS A 27 -15.30 -17.91 -14.42
C CYS A 27 -13.78 -17.82 -14.58
N ALA A 28 -13.24 -16.62 -14.59
CA ALA A 28 -11.80 -16.42 -14.45
C ALA A 28 -11.36 -17.07 -13.11
N PRO A 29 -10.33 -17.92 -13.10
CA PRO A 29 -9.80 -18.42 -11.85
C PRO A 29 -9.28 -17.23 -11.05
N GLY A 30 -9.88 -16.97 -9.89
CA GLY A 30 -9.36 -16.01 -8.92
C GLY A 30 -7.90 -16.36 -8.64
N ALA A 31 -7.03 -15.35 -8.64
CA ALA A 31 -5.62 -15.51 -8.30
C ALA A 31 -5.54 -16.17 -6.92
N GLN A 32 -5.18 -17.46 -6.93
CA GLN A 32 -4.94 -18.20 -5.69
C GLN A 32 -3.62 -17.67 -5.12
N HIS A 33 -3.70 -16.93 -4.03
CA HIS A 33 -2.52 -16.62 -3.23
C HIS A 33 -1.82 -17.95 -2.86
N PRO A 34 -0.47 -17.99 -2.87
CA PRO A 34 0.25 -19.21 -2.49
C PRO A 34 -0.23 -19.69 -1.13
N ARG A 35 -0.71 -20.93 -1.06
CA ARG A 35 -1.06 -21.56 0.21
C ARG A 35 0.23 -21.79 0.99
N ASP A 36 0.25 -21.28 2.19
CA ASP A 36 1.32 -21.49 3.18
C ASP A 36 1.48 -23.01 3.42
N HIS A 37 2.48 -23.62 2.82
CA HIS A 37 2.79 -25.04 3.00
C HIS A 37 3.82 -25.19 4.12
N GLY A 38 3.32 -25.42 5.33
CA GLY A 38 3.99 -26.22 6.34
C GLY A 38 5.06 -25.57 7.18
N LEU A 39 4.63 -25.09 8.32
CA LEU A 39 5.22 -25.23 9.67
C LEU A 39 4.15 -24.65 10.61
N GLY A 40 3.55 -25.47 11.47
CA GLY A 40 2.41 -25.15 12.32
C GLY A 40 2.48 -23.80 13.01
N GLY A 41 1.66 -22.87 12.58
CA GLY A 41 1.50 -21.52 13.11
C GLY A 41 0.91 -20.61 12.06
N ARG A 42 -0.28 -20.05 12.33
CA ARG A 42 -1.00 -19.17 11.42
C ARG A 42 -0.78 -17.71 11.79
N CYS A 43 -0.68 -16.87 10.78
CA CYS A 43 -0.78 -15.44 10.96
C CYS A 43 -2.26 -15.00 10.98
N PRO A 44 -2.60 -13.92 11.71
CA PRO A 44 -3.89 -13.27 11.57
C PRO A 44 -4.19 -12.93 10.10
N GLU A 45 -5.48 -12.81 9.78
CA GLU A 45 -5.91 -12.39 8.45
C GLU A 45 -5.27 -11.05 8.04
N GLY A 46 -4.91 -10.91 6.76
CA GLY A 46 -4.23 -9.73 6.25
C GLY A 46 -2.73 -9.66 6.55
N MET A 47 -2.15 -10.66 7.23
CA MET A 47 -0.73 -10.71 7.54
C MET A 47 -0.01 -11.81 6.74
N ALA A 48 1.29 -11.67 6.58
CA ALA A 48 2.19 -12.65 5.98
C ALA A 48 3.15 -13.24 7.03
N LEU A 49 3.41 -14.55 6.97
CA LEU A 49 4.42 -15.20 7.81
C LEU A 49 5.81 -14.98 7.22
N VAL A 50 6.72 -14.44 7.99
CA VAL A 50 8.10 -14.14 7.59
C VAL A 50 9.07 -15.10 8.26
N GLY A 51 9.78 -15.88 7.46
CA GLY A 51 10.79 -16.82 7.91
C GLY A 51 10.31 -17.81 8.98
N GLY A 52 9.02 -18.14 9.05
CA GLY A 52 8.43 -18.98 10.08
C GLY A 52 8.47 -18.40 11.50
N ARG A 53 8.79 -17.11 11.67
CA ARG A 53 9.11 -16.50 12.98
C ARG A 53 8.07 -15.51 13.48
N PHE A 54 7.54 -14.65 12.62
CA PHE A 54 6.60 -13.60 12.98
C PHE A 54 5.66 -13.30 11.81
N CYS A 55 4.59 -12.58 12.09
CA CYS A 55 3.63 -12.09 11.12
C CYS A 55 3.82 -10.59 10.89
N ILE A 56 3.67 -10.14 9.63
CA ILE A 56 3.69 -8.73 9.25
C ILE A 56 2.45 -8.40 8.41
N ASP A 57 1.88 -7.23 8.59
CA ASP A 57 0.81 -6.72 7.75
C ASP A 57 1.23 -6.69 6.29
N ARG A 58 0.37 -7.22 5.39
CA ARG A 58 0.67 -7.26 3.94
C ARG A 58 0.72 -5.89 3.33
N TRP A 59 -0.10 -4.98 3.82
CA TRP A 59 -0.22 -3.60 3.35
C TRP A 59 0.08 -2.63 4.47
N GLU A 60 0.48 -1.42 4.10
CA GLU A 60 0.58 -0.29 5.03
C GLU A 60 -0.73 -0.11 5.79
N ALA A 61 -0.66 0.33 7.05
CA ALA A 61 -1.83 0.46 7.91
C ALA A 61 -2.72 1.62 7.48
N SER A 62 -4.02 1.40 7.54
CA SER A 62 -5.05 2.43 7.67
C SER A 62 -5.64 2.38 9.08
N LEU A 63 -6.40 3.40 9.46
CA LEU A 63 -7.00 3.47 10.80
C LEU A 63 -8.51 3.37 10.76
N VAL A 64 -9.07 2.81 11.82
CA VAL A 64 -10.48 2.96 12.19
C VAL A 64 -10.56 3.59 13.56
N GLU A 65 -11.47 4.54 13.72
CA GLU A 65 -11.81 5.13 15.00
C GLU A 65 -12.76 4.19 15.75
N VAL A 66 -12.51 4.01 17.04
CA VAL A 66 -13.29 3.13 17.93
C VAL A 66 -14.14 4.00 18.83
N GLY A 67 -15.43 4.05 18.57
CA GLY A 67 -16.39 4.84 19.34
C GLY A 67 -17.45 3.97 20.04
N PRO A 68 -18.33 4.60 20.85
CA PRO A 68 -19.39 3.88 21.55
C PRO A 68 -20.40 3.21 20.62
N ASP A 69 -20.57 3.77 19.42
CA ASP A 69 -21.50 3.27 18.41
C ASP A 69 -20.84 2.28 17.43
N GLY A 70 -19.60 1.87 17.70
CA GLY A 70 -18.83 0.96 16.86
C GLY A 70 -17.65 1.63 16.18
N GLU A 71 -17.12 0.96 15.15
CA GLU A 71 -15.96 1.41 14.39
C GLU A 71 -16.36 2.14 13.12
N ARG A 72 -15.63 3.21 12.80
CA ARG A 72 -15.75 3.93 11.53
C ARG A 72 -14.36 4.18 10.90
N PRO A 73 -14.25 4.24 9.56
CA PRO A 73 -12.99 4.61 8.93
C PRO A 73 -12.52 5.98 9.44
N PHE A 74 -11.24 6.06 9.80
CA PHE A 74 -10.58 7.34 10.10
C PHE A 74 -10.00 7.95 8.81
N SER A 75 -9.92 9.26 8.75
CA SER A 75 -9.34 9.97 7.62
C SER A 75 -7.83 9.68 7.49
N PRO A 76 -7.34 9.17 6.34
CA PRO A 76 -5.91 8.92 6.15
C PRO A 76 -5.08 10.21 6.00
N TYR A 77 -5.73 11.36 5.97
CA TYR A 77 -5.13 12.67 5.74
C TYR A 77 -5.05 13.54 7.00
N GLU A 78 -5.42 12.99 8.15
CA GLU A 78 -5.46 13.70 9.43
C GLU A 78 -4.64 12.95 10.48
N THR A 79 -4.14 13.69 11.49
CA THR A 79 -3.49 13.07 12.63
C THR A 79 -4.52 12.45 13.58
N PRO A 80 -4.30 11.22 14.07
CA PRO A 80 -5.19 10.58 15.04
C PRO A 80 -4.96 11.05 16.49
N GLU A 81 -4.32 12.20 16.69
CA GLU A 81 -3.95 12.71 18.00
C GLU A 81 -5.15 12.75 18.98
N GLY A 82 -4.98 12.12 20.14
CA GLY A 82 -6.01 12.10 21.18
C GLY A 82 -7.22 11.18 20.91
N LEU A 83 -7.27 10.51 19.77
CA LEU A 83 -8.38 9.63 19.40
C LEU A 83 -8.12 8.16 19.72
N ALA A 84 -9.19 7.43 20.01
CA ALA A 84 -9.15 5.99 20.15
C ALA A 84 -9.22 5.36 18.75
N VAL A 85 -8.08 4.94 18.21
CA VAL A 85 -7.97 4.33 16.89
C VAL A 85 -7.28 2.97 16.98
N ARG A 86 -7.58 2.08 16.02
CA ARG A 86 -6.83 0.85 15.81
C ARG A 86 -6.39 0.68 14.35
N ALA A 87 -5.28 0.00 14.16
CA ALA A 87 -4.71 -0.27 12.85
C ALA A 87 -5.44 -1.40 12.13
N VAL A 88 -5.66 -1.24 10.83
CA VAL A 88 -6.14 -2.28 9.93
C VAL A 88 -5.26 -2.32 8.68
N SER A 89 -4.94 -3.53 8.21
CA SER A 89 -4.20 -3.75 6.95
C SER A 89 -5.17 -4.22 5.89
N ARG A 90 -5.36 -3.43 4.84
CA ARG A 90 -6.32 -3.70 3.76
C ARG A 90 -5.73 -3.30 2.41
N GLU A 91 -6.07 -4.06 1.39
CA GLU A 91 -5.76 -3.73 0.00
C GLU A 91 -6.69 -2.62 -0.52
N GLY A 92 -6.17 -1.78 -1.42
CA GLY A 92 -6.96 -0.82 -2.19
C GLY A 92 -7.46 0.40 -1.42
N VAL A 93 -6.95 0.65 -0.21
CA VAL A 93 -7.26 1.84 0.59
C VAL A 93 -6.08 2.80 0.63
N VAL A 94 -6.33 4.08 0.88
CA VAL A 94 -5.24 5.02 1.16
C VAL A 94 -4.69 4.70 2.55
N PRO A 95 -3.37 4.46 2.70
CA PRO A 95 -2.78 4.21 4.01
C PRO A 95 -2.78 5.48 4.86
N GLN A 96 -2.68 5.29 6.18
CA GLN A 96 -2.62 6.38 7.14
C GLN A 96 -1.33 7.17 7.01
N GLY A 97 -1.44 8.43 6.56
CA GLY A 97 -0.40 9.44 6.68
C GLY A 97 -0.50 10.20 8.02
N TYR A 98 0.34 11.21 8.23
CA TYR A 98 0.26 12.14 9.37
C TYR A 98 0.23 11.46 10.74
N VAL A 99 0.95 10.37 10.90
CA VAL A 99 0.97 9.55 12.10
C VAL A 99 2.36 9.53 12.73
N SER A 100 2.45 9.78 14.03
CA SER A 100 3.67 9.65 14.81
C SER A 100 3.98 8.19 15.16
N ARG A 101 5.24 7.92 15.58
CA ARG A 101 5.62 6.58 16.05
C ARG A 101 4.78 6.13 17.25
N ASP A 102 4.48 7.06 18.15
CA ASP A 102 3.76 6.75 19.38
C ASP A 102 2.29 6.45 19.09
N GLU A 103 1.68 7.16 18.14
CA GLU A 103 0.32 6.85 17.64
C GLU A 103 0.28 5.52 16.90
N ALA A 104 1.24 5.27 16.01
CA ALA A 104 1.38 3.99 15.31
C ALA A 104 1.52 2.81 16.30
N THR A 105 2.30 2.99 17.36
CA THR A 105 2.48 1.98 18.41
C THR A 105 1.16 1.69 19.12
N ARG A 106 0.43 2.75 19.52
CA ARG A 106 -0.90 2.60 20.15
C ARG A 106 -1.93 1.94 19.23
N ALA A 107 -1.96 2.36 17.97
CA ALA A 107 -2.90 1.82 16.99
C ALA A 107 -2.65 0.34 16.69
N CYS A 108 -1.38 -0.09 16.59
CA CYS A 108 -1.04 -1.51 16.47
C CYS A 108 -1.45 -2.28 17.72
N ALA A 109 -1.17 -1.77 18.93
CA ALA A 109 -1.55 -2.42 20.19
C ALA A 109 -3.08 -2.57 20.32
N ALA A 110 -3.85 -1.57 19.92
CA ALA A 110 -5.31 -1.61 19.91
C ALA A 110 -5.89 -2.67 18.95
N SER A 111 -5.07 -3.17 18.01
CA SER A 111 -5.43 -4.26 17.08
C SER A 111 -4.94 -5.64 17.55
N GLY A 112 -4.42 -5.77 18.79
CA GLY A 112 -3.78 -6.99 19.26
C GLY A 112 -2.44 -7.30 18.57
N LYS A 113 -1.84 -6.29 17.94
CA LYS A 113 -0.56 -6.35 17.23
C LYS A 113 0.47 -5.46 17.94
N ARG A 114 1.60 -5.24 17.33
CA ARG A 114 2.61 -4.29 17.76
C ARG A 114 3.26 -3.62 16.55
N LEU A 115 3.91 -2.49 16.76
CA LEU A 115 4.77 -1.93 15.73
C LEU A 115 5.88 -2.94 15.38
N CYS A 116 6.24 -3.07 14.09
CA CYS A 116 7.29 -3.98 13.65
C CYS A 116 8.65 -3.57 14.24
N LEU A 117 9.43 -4.53 14.73
CA LEU A 117 10.83 -4.28 15.03
C LEU A 117 11.58 -3.91 13.74
N GLU A 118 12.58 -3.05 13.84
CA GLU A 118 13.38 -2.64 12.68
C GLU A 118 13.97 -3.84 11.91
N ALA A 119 14.44 -4.86 12.63
CA ALA A 119 14.97 -6.08 12.04
C ALA A 119 13.90 -6.92 11.33
N GLU A 120 12.69 -6.98 11.87
CA GLU A 120 11.55 -7.68 11.25
C GLU A 120 11.12 -6.99 9.96
N TRP A 121 10.98 -5.66 10.01
CA TRP A 121 10.67 -4.85 8.84
C TRP A 121 11.71 -5.07 7.73
N THR A 122 13.00 -5.02 8.09
CA THR A 122 14.10 -5.21 7.14
C THR A 122 14.08 -6.60 6.52
N LEU A 123 13.87 -7.64 7.33
CA LEU A 123 13.77 -9.02 6.85
C LEU A 123 12.55 -9.19 5.92
N ALA A 124 11.42 -8.62 6.28
CA ALA A 124 10.21 -8.67 5.44
C ALA A 124 10.42 -7.96 4.10
N CYS A 125 11.08 -6.79 4.08
CA CYS A 125 11.37 -6.06 2.85
C CYS A 125 12.32 -6.84 1.93
N ARG A 126 13.44 -7.31 2.46
CA ARG A 126 14.50 -7.97 1.71
C ARG A 126 14.18 -9.41 1.30
N GLY A 127 13.22 -10.03 2.00
CA GLY A 127 12.99 -11.46 1.90
C GLY A 127 14.19 -12.30 2.37
N GLU A 128 14.08 -13.60 2.24
CA GLU A 128 15.13 -14.55 2.68
C GLU A 128 16.42 -14.47 1.84
N THR A 129 16.31 -13.95 0.62
CA THR A 129 17.45 -13.79 -0.31
C THR A 129 18.20 -12.46 -0.14
N SER A 130 17.82 -11.65 0.85
CA SER A 130 18.46 -10.35 1.17
C SER A 130 18.53 -9.36 0.02
N ARG A 131 17.46 -9.27 -0.79
CA ARG A 131 17.36 -8.36 -1.94
C ARG A 131 17.42 -6.88 -1.56
N ALA A 132 17.84 -6.06 -2.51
CA ALA A 132 17.87 -4.60 -2.34
C ALA A 132 16.46 -3.99 -2.35
N PHE A 133 15.53 -4.57 -3.13
CA PHE A 133 14.12 -4.18 -3.23
C PHE A 133 13.22 -5.39 -2.99
N PRO A 134 11.93 -5.19 -2.66
CA PRO A 134 11.00 -6.31 -2.47
C PRO A 134 10.93 -7.26 -3.67
N TYR A 135 11.05 -6.72 -4.86
CA TYR A 135 10.92 -7.40 -6.15
C TYR A 135 12.25 -7.89 -6.74
N GLY A 136 13.41 -7.41 -6.28
CA GLY A 136 14.71 -7.77 -6.89
C GLY A 136 15.90 -6.98 -6.34
N ASP A 137 17.03 -7.06 -7.05
CA ASP A 137 18.28 -6.42 -6.63
C ASP A 137 18.57 -5.09 -7.33
N THR A 138 17.80 -4.76 -8.36
CA THR A 138 17.96 -3.54 -9.15
C THR A 138 16.70 -2.72 -9.10
N HIS A 139 16.85 -1.38 -8.98
CA HIS A 139 15.73 -0.47 -9.04
C HIS A 139 15.03 -0.54 -10.40
N GLU A 140 13.71 -0.72 -10.35
CA GLU A 140 12.84 -0.70 -11.52
C GLU A 140 11.86 0.48 -11.41
N ARG A 141 12.00 1.46 -12.30
CA ARG A 141 11.12 2.63 -12.32
C ARG A 141 9.65 2.23 -12.46
N GLY A 142 8.81 2.74 -11.55
CA GLY A 142 7.38 2.46 -11.53
C GLY A 142 7.02 1.05 -11.03
N ALA A 143 7.96 0.30 -10.47
CA ALA A 143 7.64 -0.90 -9.71
C ALA A 143 6.97 -0.52 -8.39
N CYS A 144 7.50 0.49 -7.70
CA CYS A 144 6.94 1.07 -6.48
C CYS A 144 6.51 2.52 -6.69
N ASN A 145 5.76 3.08 -5.76
CA ASN A 145 5.44 4.51 -5.70
C ASN A 145 6.63 5.27 -5.09
N ASP A 146 7.64 5.58 -5.91
CA ASP A 146 8.93 6.15 -5.50
C ASP A 146 9.41 7.32 -6.39
N SER A 147 8.54 7.81 -7.25
CA SER A 147 8.82 8.91 -8.18
C SER A 147 7.60 9.84 -8.32
N GLY A 148 6.97 10.12 -7.20
CA GLY A 148 5.80 10.98 -7.11
C GLY A 148 6.10 12.47 -7.29
N ALA A 149 5.08 13.29 -7.08
CA ALA A 149 5.16 14.74 -7.18
C ALA A 149 5.29 15.38 -5.79
N SER A 150 6.00 16.51 -5.70
CA SER A 150 6.08 17.29 -4.45
C SER A 150 4.73 17.95 -4.14
N PRO A 151 4.01 17.53 -3.11
CA PRO A 151 2.71 18.09 -2.78
C PRO A 151 2.83 19.55 -2.29
N LEU A 152 3.92 19.89 -1.63
CA LEU A 152 4.21 21.26 -1.21
C LEU A 152 4.35 22.19 -2.43
N ARG A 153 5.01 21.72 -3.48
CA ARG A 153 5.13 22.48 -4.73
C ARG A 153 3.79 22.62 -5.44
N LEU A 154 3.01 21.55 -5.49
CA LEU A 154 1.69 21.55 -6.13
C LEU A 154 0.70 22.48 -5.41
N LEU A 155 0.69 22.44 -4.07
CA LEU A 155 -0.29 23.19 -3.27
C LEU A 155 0.16 24.63 -2.99
N TYR A 156 1.46 24.88 -2.80
CA TYR A 156 1.99 26.17 -2.34
C TYR A 156 3.01 26.81 -3.30
N GLY A 157 3.19 26.25 -4.51
CA GLY A 157 4.12 26.79 -5.49
C GLY A 157 5.61 26.71 -5.12
N GLY A 158 5.96 25.95 -4.09
CA GLY A 158 7.34 25.79 -3.61
C GLY A 158 7.83 26.93 -2.70
N ALA A 159 6.95 27.84 -2.30
CA ALA A 159 7.30 28.98 -1.44
C ALA A 159 7.35 28.66 0.07
N THR A 160 7.11 27.41 0.46
CA THR A 160 7.07 26.99 1.86
C THR A 160 8.43 26.54 2.37
N ASN A 161 8.77 26.97 3.58
CA ASN A 161 9.90 26.42 4.31
C ASN A 161 9.53 25.01 4.82
N PRO A 162 10.17 23.93 4.33
CA PRO A 162 9.87 22.56 4.75
C PRO A 162 10.22 22.27 6.22
N PHE A 163 10.88 23.20 6.90
CA PHE A 163 11.21 23.09 8.33
C PHE A 163 10.14 23.73 9.25
N VAL A 164 9.05 24.24 8.69
CA VAL A 164 7.90 24.74 9.46
C VAL A 164 6.81 23.69 9.48
N SER A 165 6.49 23.16 10.66
CA SER A 165 5.60 22.01 10.83
C SER A 165 4.16 22.21 10.31
N GLY A 166 3.63 23.42 10.31
CA GLY A 166 2.25 23.69 9.90
C GLY A 166 1.93 23.25 8.47
N PRO A 167 2.68 23.68 7.43
CA PRO A 167 2.43 23.28 6.06
C PRO A 167 2.61 21.77 5.81
N MET A 168 3.49 21.09 6.57
CA MET A 168 3.76 19.66 6.41
C MET A 168 2.60 18.78 6.91
N ASN A 169 1.69 19.34 7.70
CA ASN A 169 0.52 18.65 8.24
C ASN A 169 -0.80 19.10 7.58
N ASP A 170 -0.74 19.81 6.45
CA ASP A 170 -1.93 20.15 5.69
C ASP A 170 -2.54 18.86 5.07
N PRO A 171 -3.80 18.51 5.42
CA PRO A 171 -4.43 17.29 4.92
C PRO A 171 -4.58 17.23 3.40
N ARG A 172 -4.51 18.36 2.71
CA ARG A 172 -4.59 18.45 1.25
C ARG A 172 -3.34 17.96 0.54
N LEU A 173 -2.21 17.80 1.24
CA LEU A 173 -0.93 17.39 0.62
C LEU A 173 -1.04 16.01 -0.02
N ASN A 174 -1.49 15.01 0.72
CA ASN A 174 -1.64 13.65 0.20
C ASN A 174 -2.90 13.45 -0.69
N GLN A 175 -3.67 14.49 -0.91
CA GLN A 175 -4.76 14.52 -1.88
C GLN A 175 -4.34 15.08 -3.24
N GLN A 176 -3.08 15.52 -3.38
CA GLN A 176 -2.54 15.99 -4.64
C GLN A 176 -2.25 14.81 -5.58
N PRO A 177 -2.33 15.00 -6.91
CA PRO A 177 -2.02 13.95 -7.87
C PRO A 177 -0.57 13.48 -7.76
N ASN A 178 -0.34 12.19 -8.00
CA ASN A 178 0.98 11.55 -7.94
C ASN A 178 1.68 11.69 -6.56
N THR A 179 0.91 11.63 -5.47
CA THR A 179 1.39 11.55 -4.10
C THR A 179 1.16 10.14 -3.54
N VAL A 180 0.61 10.02 -2.32
CA VAL A 180 0.30 8.72 -1.73
C VAL A 180 -0.66 7.92 -2.61
N ALA A 181 -0.35 6.66 -2.83
CA ALA A 181 -1.18 5.73 -3.59
C ALA A 181 -1.97 4.82 -2.64
N LYS A 182 -3.03 4.22 -3.17
CA LYS A 182 -3.72 3.14 -2.46
C LYS A 182 -2.81 1.94 -2.29
N THR A 183 -2.90 1.28 -1.16
CA THR A 183 -2.15 0.05 -0.85
C THR A 183 -2.31 -1.00 -1.94
N GLY A 184 -1.19 -1.59 -2.38
CA GLY A 184 -1.16 -2.58 -3.45
C GLY A 184 -1.39 -2.03 -4.87
N ALA A 185 -1.56 -0.71 -5.05
CA ALA A 185 -1.76 -0.11 -6.38
C ALA A 185 -0.54 -0.34 -7.30
N PHE A 186 0.64 -0.43 -6.72
CA PHE A 186 1.87 -0.81 -7.41
C PHE A 186 2.11 -2.32 -7.25
N ALA A 187 1.39 -3.12 -8.01
CA ALA A 187 1.38 -4.59 -7.86
C ALA A 187 2.76 -5.25 -7.91
N ARG A 188 3.74 -4.62 -8.59
CA ARG A 188 5.13 -5.09 -8.64
C ARG A 188 5.94 -4.71 -7.40
N CYS A 189 5.47 -3.76 -6.59
CA CYS A 189 6.08 -3.39 -5.31
C CYS A 189 5.76 -4.42 -4.23
N SER A 190 6.04 -5.67 -4.49
CA SER A 190 5.75 -6.79 -3.61
C SER A 190 6.84 -7.85 -3.65
N ASN A 191 6.91 -8.65 -2.62
CA ASN A 191 7.81 -9.79 -2.55
C ASN A 191 7.06 -11.12 -2.63
N ALA A 192 7.81 -12.23 -2.63
CA ALA A 192 7.25 -13.58 -2.70
C ALA A 192 6.31 -13.94 -1.53
N LEU A 193 6.36 -13.19 -0.42
CA LEU A 193 5.48 -13.38 0.73
C LEU A 193 4.14 -12.66 0.55
N GLY A 194 3.98 -11.86 -0.52
CA GLY A 194 2.80 -11.02 -0.74
C GLY A 194 2.73 -9.86 0.26
N VAL A 195 3.87 -9.27 0.61
CA VAL A 195 3.98 -8.01 1.35
C VAL A 195 4.25 -6.90 0.36
N PHE A 196 3.42 -5.86 0.39
CA PHE A 196 3.38 -4.78 -0.58
C PHE A 196 3.92 -3.47 0.00
N ASP A 197 4.34 -2.58 -0.88
CA ASP A 197 4.65 -1.17 -0.60
C ASP A 197 5.74 -0.96 0.47
N MET A 198 6.66 -1.94 0.64
CA MET A 198 7.79 -1.83 1.58
C MET A 198 8.83 -0.78 1.16
N VAL A 199 8.74 -0.25 -0.05
CA VAL A 199 9.61 0.80 -0.59
C VAL A 199 8.74 1.86 -1.25
N GLY A 200 8.94 3.12 -0.86
CA GLY A 200 8.12 4.23 -1.34
C GLY A 200 6.79 4.33 -0.62
N ASN A 201 5.83 4.96 -1.23
CA ASN A 201 4.52 5.31 -0.73
C ASN A 201 4.59 6.19 0.54
N LEU A 202 4.68 5.62 1.73
CA LEU A 202 4.92 6.34 2.98
C LEU A 202 6.17 5.80 3.70
N HIS A 203 6.87 6.69 4.42
CA HIS A 203 7.83 6.26 5.42
C HIS A 203 7.15 5.41 6.48
N GLU A 204 7.77 4.31 6.85
CA GLU A 204 7.20 3.44 7.88
C GLU A 204 7.95 3.52 9.20
N TRP A 205 7.26 3.99 10.24
CA TRP A 205 7.74 3.91 11.60
C TRP A 205 8.01 2.46 12.02
N VAL A 206 9.12 2.24 12.70
CA VAL A 206 9.47 0.95 13.28
C VAL A 206 9.85 1.08 14.76
N ALA A 207 9.65 0.00 15.52
CA ALA A 207 10.11 -0.11 16.89
C ALA A 207 11.62 -0.32 16.90
N SER A 208 12.35 0.68 17.37
CA SER A 208 13.80 0.69 17.51
C SER A 208 14.21 1.61 18.66
N PRO A 209 15.44 1.48 19.21
CA PRO A 209 15.89 2.30 20.34
C PRO A 209 15.85 3.81 20.05
N ARG A 210 16.13 4.21 18.81
CA ARG A 210 15.94 5.58 18.32
C ARG A 210 14.74 5.63 17.39
N PRO A 211 13.93 6.71 17.39
CA PRO A 211 12.87 6.88 16.41
C PRO A 211 13.41 6.71 15.00
N THR A 212 12.83 5.79 14.23
CA THR A 212 13.37 5.39 12.92
C THR A 212 12.25 5.21 11.92
N PHE A 213 12.42 5.78 10.71
CA PHE A 213 11.66 5.46 9.52
C PHE A 213 12.41 4.47 8.63
N ARG A 214 11.66 3.66 7.90
CA ARG A 214 12.14 2.74 6.89
C ARG A 214 11.43 2.97 5.55
N GLY A 215 11.99 2.42 4.47
CA GLY A 215 11.37 2.29 3.16
C GLY A 215 11.38 3.52 2.26
N GLY A 216 11.57 4.71 2.81
CA GLY A 216 11.36 5.95 2.06
C GLY A 216 9.88 6.25 1.82
N TYR A 217 9.57 7.23 0.98
CA TYR A 217 8.20 7.60 0.64
C TYR A 217 8.11 7.96 -0.86
N TYR A 218 6.95 8.32 -1.34
CA TYR A 218 6.71 8.51 -2.78
C TYR A 218 7.62 9.54 -3.48
N LEU A 219 8.34 10.41 -2.74
CA LEU A 219 9.33 11.34 -3.32
C LEU A 219 10.78 10.88 -3.20
N ASP A 220 11.10 10.04 -2.21
CA ASP A 220 12.47 9.66 -1.92
C ASP A 220 12.59 8.26 -1.31
N THR A 221 13.34 7.42 -2.00
CA THR A 221 13.70 6.06 -1.57
C THR A 221 15.22 5.82 -1.65
N ARG A 222 16.04 6.90 -1.74
CA ARG A 222 17.48 6.78 -2.01
C ARG A 222 18.37 7.65 -1.14
N LEU A 223 17.89 8.81 -0.67
CA LEU A 223 18.72 9.80 0.04
C LEU A 223 19.35 9.23 1.32
N ASN A 224 18.64 8.35 2.02
CA ASN A 224 19.07 7.73 3.27
C ASN A 224 19.30 6.21 3.15
N GLY A 225 19.80 5.75 2.00
CA GLY A 225 19.96 4.35 1.63
C GLY A 225 18.95 3.93 0.58
N GLU A 226 19.29 2.97 -0.25
CA GLU A 226 18.47 2.56 -1.38
C GLU A 226 17.51 1.43 -1.02
N GLY A 227 16.24 1.56 -1.42
CA GLY A 227 15.23 0.51 -1.30
C GLY A 227 15.05 0.02 0.14
N CYS A 228 15.15 -1.29 0.36
CA CYS A 228 15.03 -1.90 1.69
C CYS A 228 16.11 -1.48 2.69
N SER A 229 17.19 -0.81 2.26
CA SER A 229 18.18 -0.24 3.17
C SER A 229 17.87 1.20 3.59
N TYR A 230 16.88 1.86 2.98
CA TYR A 230 16.49 3.21 3.39
C TYR A 230 16.18 3.28 4.90
N ARG A 231 16.83 4.23 5.58
CA ARG A 231 16.75 4.38 7.03
C ARG A 231 17.07 5.80 7.44
N THR A 232 16.19 6.45 8.17
CA THR A 232 16.46 7.75 8.79
C THR A 232 16.04 7.80 10.25
N THR A 233 16.78 8.56 11.05
CA THR A 233 16.54 8.80 12.48
C THR A 233 16.51 10.30 12.78
N ALA A 234 16.13 11.10 11.78
CA ALA A 234 16.20 12.56 11.87
C ALA A 234 15.10 13.19 12.74
N HIS A 235 14.05 12.43 13.07
CA HIS A 235 12.86 12.96 13.75
C HIS A 235 12.64 12.33 15.11
N ALA A 236 11.97 13.05 16.00
CA ALA A 236 11.52 12.58 17.31
C ALA A 236 10.32 11.62 17.16
N ALA A 237 9.96 10.91 18.25
CA ALA A 237 8.89 9.91 18.23
C ALA A 237 7.50 10.51 18.00
N GLU A 238 7.31 11.75 18.40
CA GLU A 238 6.08 12.52 18.29
C GLU A 238 5.91 13.17 16.90
N TYR A 239 6.97 13.16 16.08
CA TYR A 239 6.94 13.76 14.74
C TYR A 239 5.96 13.02 13.84
N HIS A 240 5.17 13.80 13.11
CA HIS A 240 4.29 13.33 12.04
C HIS A 240 4.18 14.39 10.94
N ASP A 241 3.98 13.95 9.71
CA ASP A 241 3.68 14.77 8.55
C ASP A 241 3.03 13.92 7.44
N TYR A 242 2.82 14.54 6.30
CA TYR A 242 2.22 13.88 5.13
C TYR A 242 2.97 12.64 4.63
N SER A 243 4.24 12.49 4.95
CA SER A 243 5.08 11.40 4.47
C SER A 243 5.16 10.20 5.41
N THR A 244 4.65 10.33 6.66
CA THR A 244 4.81 9.32 7.71
C THR A 244 3.65 8.36 7.78
N GLY A 245 3.95 7.06 7.83
CA GLY A 245 3.00 5.96 7.94
C GLY A 245 3.59 4.81 8.76
N PHE A 246 2.99 3.63 8.71
CA PHE A 246 3.45 2.44 9.45
C PHE A 246 2.77 1.17 8.97
N ARG A 247 3.26 0.03 9.46
CA ARG A 247 2.56 -1.27 9.45
C ARG A 247 2.81 -2.02 10.75
N CYS A 248 1.93 -2.96 11.08
CA CYS A 248 2.04 -3.73 12.31
C CYS A 248 2.64 -5.12 12.06
N CYS A 249 3.25 -5.65 13.12
CA CYS A 249 3.70 -7.02 13.22
C CYS A 249 3.01 -7.73 14.40
N ALA A 250 3.02 -9.07 14.37
CA ALA A 250 2.51 -9.90 15.46
C ALA A 250 3.39 -11.14 15.65
N ALA A 251 3.31 -11.74 16.82
CA ALA A 251 3.80 -13.10 16.98
C ALA A 251 2.95 -14.05 16.12
N ARG A 252 3.56 -15.14 15.61
CA ARG A 252 2.76 -16.22 15.05
C ARG A 252 1.98 -16.92 16.18
N SER A 253 0.76 -17.37 15.90
CA SER A 253 0.07 -18.24 16.84
C SER A 253 0.84 -19.56 16.98
N SER A 254 1.09 -20.00 18.21
CA SER A 254 1.42 -21.41 18.49
C SER A 254 0.13 -22.20 18.36
N ASP A 255 0.13 -23.27 17.57
CA ASP A 255 -0.95 -24.27 17.57
C ASP A 255 -1.08 -24.93 18.93
#